data_bf9560256b531b8eec951e33042a0f17
#
_entry.id   bf9560256b531b8eec951e33042a0f17
#
_cell.length_a   1.000
_cell.length_b   1.000
_cell.length_c   1.000
_cell.angle_alpha   90.00
_cell.angle_beta   90.00
_cell.angle_gamma   90.00
#
_symmetry.space_group_name_H-M   'P 1'
#
loop_
_entity.id
_entity.type
_entity.pdbx_description
1 polymer ?
#
loop_
_entity_poly.entity_id
_entity_poly.type
_entity_poly.pdbx_seq_one_letter_code
_entity_poly.pdbx_strand_id
1 'polypeptide(L)'
;MFRFFRLALPVRAHSSRTRFFLSLASAAFLVTATASAHAQFGAPPPGTQVHDPAALRPPAGARVAIVEFEDMECPDCARANPLLKEAAAKYHIPWARHDFPLPMHNWSMQAAINARWFDMKSKTLGDEYRDQVFANQTSITGLDVLAQFTQKFAQGHNIALPFAIDPQGKLISEVKADYALGQRIGIEHTPTIWVVTANSKGAPFVEVVDRSKLYQLIDQAIADTASAPKPAGAKKPTGK
;
A
#
# COMPACT_ATOMS: atom_id res chain seq x y z
N MET A 1 1.55 76.95 0.04
CA MET A 1 2.58 78.06 0.05
C MET A 1 3.84 77.50 -0.59
N PHE A 2 4.28 78.14 -1.69
CA PHE A 2 5.64 78.11 -2.29
C PHE A 2 6.26 76.77 -2.74
N ARG A 3 6.92 76.68 -3.88
CA ARG A 3 7.05 77.44 -5.17
C ARG A 3 7.83 76.55 -6.13
N PHE A 4 7.41 76.56 -7.36
CA PHE A 4 8.11 76.16 -8.59
C PHE A 4 9.60 76.48 -8.63
N PHE A 5 10.39 75.59 -9.28
CA PHE A 5 11.46 76.07 -10.15
C PHE A 5 11.64 75.14 -11.35
N ARG A 6 11.30 75.60 -12.52
CA ARG A 6 11.75 75.06 -13.80
C ARG A 6 13.12 75.64 -14.10
N LEU A 7 13.99 74.94 -14.70
CA LEU A 7 15.02 75.46 -15.61
C LEU A 7 15.23 74.48 -16.76
N ALA A 8 15.26 75.10 -17.98
CA ALA A 8 15.32 74.44 -19.27
C ALA A 8 16.75 74.51 -19.86
N LEU A 9 17.12 73.46 -20.61
CA LEU A 9 17.89 73.42 -21.89
C LEU A 9 19.25 74.14 -22.02
N PRO A 10 20.21 73.65 -22.84
CA PRO A 10 20.05 73.62 -24.30
C PRO A 10 20.67 72.37 -25.03
N VAL A 11 20.05 72.21 -26.20
CA VAL A 11 20.47 71.43 -27.37
C VAL A 11 21.86 71.80 -27.86
N ARG A 12 22.67 70.81 -28.24
CA ARG A 12 23.71 70.96 -29.24
C ARG A 12 23.80 69.77 -30.15
N ALA A 13 23.39 69.92 -31.36
CA ALA A 13 23.61 69.04 -32.48
C ALA A 13 25.08 69.10 -32.92
N HIS A 14 25.72 68.02 -33.25
CA HIS A 14 26.79 67.96 -34.25
C HIS A 14 26.72 66.65 -35.04
N SER A 15 26.81 66.85 -36.28
CA SER A 15 26.66 66.04 -37.47
C SER A 15 27.82 65.05 -37.68
N SER A 16 27.46 63.96 -38.37
CA SER A 16 28.20 63.30 -39.45
C SER A 16 29.41 62.43 -39.14
N ARG A 17 29.28 61.17 -39.41
CA ARG A 17 29.94 60.49 -40.56
C ARG A 17 29.70 58.97 -40.53
N THR A 18 29.12 58.55 -41.58
CA THR A 18 28.98 57.21 -42.13
C THR A 18 30.21 56.35 -41.97
N ARG A 19 30.08 55.14 -41.36
CA ARG A 19 30.90 53.97 -41.69
C ARG A 19 30.00 52.75 -41.60
N PHE A 20 29.76 52.15 -42.74
CA PHE A 20 29.24 50.81 -42.94
C PHE A 20 30.21 49.84 -42.32
N PHE A 21 29.77 49.09 -41.29
CA PHE A 21 30.36 47.84 -40.93
C PHE A 21 29.25 46.82 -40.91
N LEU A 22 29.35 45.89 -41.86
CA LEU A 22 28.61 44.65 -41.94
C LEU A 22 29.00 43.84 -40.69
N SER A 23 28.11 43.69 -39.74
CA SER A 23 28.27 42.76 -38.62
C SER A 23 27.21 41.69 -38.77
N LEU A 24 27.70 40.47 -39.09
CA LEU A 24 26.96 39.22 -39.01
C LEU A 24 26.29 39.12 -37.63
N ALA A 25 24.99 39.14 -37.58
CA ALA A 25 24.22 38.80 -36.41
C ALA A 25 24.21 37.24 -36.29
N SER A 26 25.10 36.71 -35.45
CA SER A 26 25.01 35.34 -35.01
C SER A 26 23.82 35.21 -34.04
N ALA A 27 22.70 34.71 -34.52
CA ALA A 27 21.57 34.35 -33.68
C ALA A 27 21.96 33.11 -32.88
N ALA A 28 22.38 33.32 -31.63
CA ALA A 28 22.55 32.24 -30.66
C ALA A 28 21.14 31.74 -30.28
N PHE A 29 20.73 30.63 -30.85
CA PHE A 29 19.56 29.87 -30.45
C PHE A 29 19.85 29.28 -29.05
N LEU A 30 19.34 29.92 -28.00
CA LEU A 30 19.30 29.35 -26.65
C LEU A 30 18.29 28.19 -26.71
N VAL A 31 18.77 26.98 -26.94
CA VAL A 31 17.99 25.76 -26.70
C VAL A 31 17.91 25.62 -25.18
N THR A 32 16.82 26.08 -24.58
CA THR A 32 16.48 25.74 -23.21
C THR A 32 16.10 24.26 -23.20
N ALA A 33 17.07 23.41 -22.86
CA ALA A 33 16.81 22.01 -22.52
C ALA A 33 15.93 22.03 -21.26
N THR A 34 14.62 21.88 -21.43
CA THR A 34 13.74 21.50 -20.34
C THR A 34 14.09 20.09 -19.93
N ALA A 35 14.99 19.98 -18.95
CA ALA A 35 15.19 18.71 -18.27
C ALA A 35 13.88 18.34 -17.60
N SER A 36 13.10 17.47 -18.23
CA SER A 36 12.00 16.78 -17.58
C SER A 36 12.59 16.03 -16.41
N ALA A 37 12.39 16.54 -15.19
CA ALA A 37 12.65 15.81 -13.97
C ALA A 37 11.71 14.60 -13.97
N HIS A 38 12.12 13.51 -14.58
CA HIS A 38 11.51 12.22 -14.34
C HIS A 38 11.83 11.93 -12.88
N ALA A 39 10.81 12.00 -12.03
CA ALA A 39 10.89 11.45 -10.69
C ALA A 39 11.38 10.01 -10.87
N GLN A 40 12.64 9.78 -10.52
CA GLN A 40 13.19 8.43 -10.45
C GLN A 40 12.49 7.77 -9.26
N PHE A 41 11.33 7.17 -9.55
CA PHE A 41 10.85 6.12 -8.66
C PHE A 41 11.98 5.11 -8.61
N GLY A 42 12.56 4.91 -7.42
CA GLY A 42 13.58 3.90 -7.22
C GLY A 42 13.13 2.58 -7.82
N ALA A 43 14.07 1.78 -8.31
CA ALA A 43 13.74 0.43 -8.77
C ALA A 43 12.91 -0.26 -7.68
N PRO A 44 11.87 -1.02 -8.05
CA PRO A 44 11.10 -1.79 -7.08
C PRO A 44 12.08 -2.62 -6.24
N PRO A 45 11.84 -2.78 -4.93
CA PRO A 45 12.70 -3.62 -4.10
C PRO A 45 12.81 -5.01 -4.73
N PRO A 46 13.94 -5.70 -4.57
CA PRO A 46 14.07 -7.09 -5.02
C PRO A 46 12.95 -7.91 -4.38
N GLY A 47 12.38 -8.84 -5.14
CA GLY A 47 11.33 -9.72 -4.61
C GLY A 47 11.82 -10.55 -3.43
N THR A 48 10.88 -10.94 -2.58
CA THR A 48 11.15 -11.75 -1.39
C THR A 48 11.76 -13.11 -1.76
N GLN A 49 12.87 -13.47 -1.15
CA GLN A 49 13.39 -14.85 -1.26
C GLN A 49 12.52 -15.80 -0.44
N VAL A 50 11.60 -16.49 -1.10
CA VAL A 50 10.64 -17.38 -0.44
C VAL A 50 11.33 -18.67 0.05
N HIS A 51 11.37 -18.86 1.37
CA HIS A 51 11.97 -20.04 2.01
C HIS A 51 10.96 -21.19 2.23
N ASP A 52 9.68 -20.85 2.44
CA ASP A 52 8.57 -21.82 2.63
C ASP A 52 7.46 -21.62 1.59
N PRO A 53 7.67 -22.07 0.34
CA PRO A 53 6.68 -21.88 -0.72
C PRO A 53 5.37 -22.65 -0.48
N ALA A 54 5.38 -23.67 0.38
CA ALA A 54 4.19 -24.45 0.70
C ALA A 54 3.15 -23.65 1.48
N ALA A 55 3.57 -22.59 2.16
CA ALA A 55 2.70 -21.69 2.90
C ALA A 55 1.92 -20.71 1.98
N LEU A 56 2.42 -20.45 0.77
CA LEU A 56 1.82 -19.53 -0.19
C LEU A 56 0.78 -20.24 -1.07
N ARG A 57 -0.43 -20.42 -0.52
CA ARG A 57 -1.54 -21.10 -1.20
C ARG A 57 -2.85 -20.37 -0.98
N PRO A 58 -3.78 -20.46 -1.94
CA PRO A 58 -5.11 -19.92 -1.73
C PRO A 58 -5.84 -20.69 -0.62
N PRO A 59 -6.76 -20.02 0.08
CA PRO A 59 -7.68 -20.69 1.01
C PRO A 59 -8.43 -21.86 0.36
N ALA A 60 -8.83 -22.83 1.19
CA ALA A 60 -9.52 -24.03 0.71
C ALA A 60 -10.74 -23.69 -0.15
N GLY A 61 -10.83 -24.27 -1.34
CA GLY A 61 -11.90 -24.03 -2.31
C GLY A 61 -11.67 -22.89 -3.29
N ALA A 62 -10.69 -22.02 -3.05
CA ALA A 62 -10.30 -20.98 -3.99
C ALA A 62 -9.24 -21.47 -4.98
N ARG A 63 -9.31 -20.99 -6.23
CA ARG A 63 -8.29 -21.26 -7.25
C ARG A 63 -7.19 -20.22 -7.27
N VAL A 64 -7.56 -18.98 -7.02
CA VAL A 64 -6.69 -17.81 -6.97
C VAL A 64 -7.02 -17.02 -5.72
N ALA A 65 -6.03 -16.44 -5.08
CA ALA A 65 -6.22 -15.52 -3.96
C ALA A 65 -5.11 -14.46 -3.96
N ILE A 66 -5.35 -13.36 -3.26
CA ILE A 66 -4.32 -12.43 -2.83
C ILE A 66 -3.91 -12.86 -1.41
N VAL A 67 -2.62 -12.96 -1.17
CA VAL A 67 -2.02 -13.15 0.17
C VAL A 67 -1.19 -11.93 0.47
N GLU A 68 -1.42 -11.32 1.62
CA GLU A 68 -0.71 -10.14 2.07
C GLU A 68 -0.20 -10.34 3.49
N PHE A 69 1.05 -9.93 3.73
CA PHE A 69 1.58 -9.67 5.06
C PHE A 69 1.60 -8.17 5.28
N GLU A 70 0.82 -7.72 6.25
CA GLU A 70 0.53 -6.31 6.48
C GLU A 70 0.89 -5.85 7.89
N ASP A 71 1.15 -4.56 8.01
CA ASP A 71 1.33 -3.88 9.28
C ASP A 71 0.45 -2.63 9.28
N MET A 72 -0.46 -2.52 10.24
CA MET A 72 -1.41 -1.41 10.27
C MET A 72 -0.78 -0.05 10.60
N GLU A 73 0.46 -0.02 11.04
CA GLU A 73 1.23 1.23 11.24
C GLU A 73 2.14 1.55 10.03
N CYS A 74 2.26 0.64 9.04
CA CYS A 74 3.06 0.85 7.84
C CYS A 74 2.34 1.76 6.83
N PRO A 75 2.91 2.92 6.44
CA PRO A 75 2.27 3.83 5.49
C PRO A 75 2.10 3.23 4.09
N ASP A 76 2.96 2.28 3.71
CA ASP A 76 2.87 1.62 2.41
C ASP A 76 1.73 0.60 2.37
N CYS A 77 1.45 -0.07 3.50
CA CYS A 77 0.25 -0.90 3.66
C CYS A 77 -1.03 -0.06 3.52
N ALA A 78 -1.07 1.12 4.15
CA ALA A 78 -2.20 2.03 4.00
C ALA A 78 -2.45 2.43 2.54
N ARG A 79 -1.38 2.63 1.76
CA ARG A 79 -1.48 2.92 0.32
C ARG A 79 -1.90 1.72 -0.52
N ALA A 80 -1.53 0.50 -0.11
CA ALA A 80 -1.88 -0.73 -0.82
C ALA A 80 -3.33 -1.17 -0.56
N ASN A 81 -3.84 -0.95 0.64
CA ASN A 81 -5.14 -1.45 1.11
C ASN A 81 -6.32 -1.18 0.16
N PRO A 82 -6.58 0.05 -0.34
CA PRO A 82 -7.71 0.29 -1.23
C PRO A 82 -7.59 -0.46 -2.56
N LEU A 83 -6.38 -0.59 -3.12
CA LEU A 83 -6.14 -1.31 -4.36
C LEU A 83 -6.40 -2.82 -4.19
N LEU A 84 -5.92 -3.42 -3.10
CA LEU A 84 -6.11 -4.84 -2.82
C LEU A 84 -7.58 -5.16 -2.56
N LYS A 85 -8.28 -4.30 -1.81
CA LYS A 85 -9.71 -4.41 -1.57
C LYS A 85 -10.51 -4.36 -2.87
N GLU A 86 -10.22 -3.40 -3.75
CA GLU A 86 -10.87 -3.28 -5.05
C GLU A 86 -10.59 -4.50 -5.93
N ALA A 87 -9.34 -4.95 -6.00
CA ALA A 87 -8.96 -6.12 -6.79
C ALA A 87 -9.68 -7.39 -6.29
N ALA A 88 -9.67 -7.66 -4.99
CA ALA A 88 -10.36 -8.81 -4.42
C ALA A 88 -11.86 -8.80 -4.72
N ALA A 89 -12.51 -7.64 -4.60
CA ALA A 89 -13.92 -7.45 -4.90
C ALA A 89 -14.23 -7.64 -6.40
N LYS A 90 -13.43 -7.03 -7.29
CA LYS A 90 -13.60 -7.10 -8.74
C LYS A 90 -13.50 -8.53 -9.28
N TYR A 91 -12.54 -9.29 -8.78
CA TYR A 91 -12.31 -10.66 -9.25
C TYR A 91 -13.06 -11.72 -8.45
N HIS A 92 -13.75 -11.32 -7.39
CA HIS A 92 -14.42 -12.24 -6.46
C HIS A 92 -13.47 -13.32 -5.93
N ILE A 93 -12.22 -12.94 -5.60
CA ILE A 93 -11.21 -13.82 -5.05
C ILE A 93 -10.95 -13.50 -3.58
N PRO A 94 -10.55 -14.49 -2.75
CA PRO A 94 -10.15 -14.23 -1.38
C PRO A 94 -8.95 -13.30 -1.29
N TRP A 95 -8.96 -12.44 -0.28
CA TRP A 95 -7.82 -11.69 0.18
C TRP A 95 -7.48 -12.16 1.60
N ALA A 96 -6.43 -12.98 1.69
CA ALA A 96 -5.90 -13.48 2.94
C ALA A 96 -4.90 -12.48 3.51
N ARG A 97 -5.24 -11.91 4.67
CA ARG A 97 -4.45 -10.89 5.37
C ARG A 97 -3.77 -11.55 6.56
N HIS A 98 -2.46 -11.44 6.62
CA HIS A 98 -1.62 -11.91 7.72
C HIS A 98 -1.01 -10.72 8.45
N ASP A 99 -1.16 -10.69 9.76
CA ASP A 99 -0.59 -9.62 10.58
C ASP A 99 0.93 -9.81 10.70
N PHE A 100 1.69 -8.78 10.30
CA PHE A 100 3.15 -8.78 10.40
C PHE A 100 3.64 -7.46 11.01
N PRO A 101 3.34 -7.19 12.30
CA PRO A 101 3.72 -5.96 12.97
C PRO A 101 5.23 -5.84 13.09
N LEU A 102 5.81 -4.82 12.48
CA LEU A 102 7.25 -4.57 12.44
C LEU A 102 7.74 -4.07 13.81
N PRO A 103 8.94 -4.48 14.26
CA PRO A 103 9.44 -4.12 15.59
C PRO A 103 9.60 -2.61 15.85
N MET A 104 9.75 -1.79 14.79
CA MET A 104 9.88 -0.35 14.89
C MET A 104 8.53 0.36 15.06
N HIS A 105 7.41 -0.32 14.87
CA HIS A 105 6.08 0.23 14.96
C HIS A 105 5.49 0.05 16.36
N ASN A 106 5.07 1.16 16.97
CA ASN A 106 4.76 1.18 18.40
C ASN A 106 3.38 0.63 18.75
N TRP A 107 2.40 0.78 17.84
CA TRP A 107 1.01 0.42 18.10
C TRP A 107 0.46 -0.66 17.14
N SER A 108 1.25 -1.08 16.16
CA SER A 108 0.83 -2.04 15.14
C SER A 108 0.36 -3.38 15.73
N MET A 109 1.12 -3.94 16.69
CA MET A 109 0.74 -5.17 17.39
C MET A 109 -0.64 -5.04 18.06
N GLN A 110 -0.90 -3.92 18.75
CA GLN A 110 -2.18 -3.71 19.41
C GLN A 110 -3.31 -3.49 18.40
N ALA A 111 -3.05 -2.82 17.29
CA ALA A 111 -4.03 -2.66 16.22
C ALA A 111 -4.42 -4.02 15.63
N ALA A 112 -3.45 -4.92 15.41
CA ALA A 112 -3.70 -6.28 14.94
C ALA A 112 -4.57 -7.08 15.91
N ILE A 113 -4.27 -7.02 17.22
CA ILE A 113 -5.08 -7.66 18.27
C ILE A 113 -6.52 -7.11 18.25
N ASN A 114 -6.69 -5.81 18.14
CA ASN A 114 -8.00 -5.17 18.10
C ASN A 114 -8.79 -5.61 16.85
N ALA A 115 -8.14 -5.65 15.69
CA ALA A 115 -8.76 -6.11 14.44
C ALA A 115 -9.25 -7.56 14.56
N ARG A 116 -8.44 -8.46 15.13
CA ARG A 116 -8.84 -9.85 15.38
C ARG A 116 -10.00 -9.97 16.35
N TRP A 117 -10.06 -9.08 17.33
CA TRP A 117 -11.21 -9.05 18.24
C TRP A 117 -12.50 -8.69 17.48
N PHE A 118 -12.44 -7.77 16.52
CA PHE A 118 -13.58 -7.48 15.65
C PHE A 118 -13.87 -8.61 14.66
N ASP A 119 -12.84 -9.31 14.16
CA ASP A 119 -13.02 -10.53 13.33
C ASP A 119 -13.87 -11.61 14.07
N MET A 120 -13.74 -11.73 15.40
CA MET A 120 -14.58 -12.65 16.17
C MET A 120 -16.06 -12.26 16.18
N LYS A 121 -16.40 -10.99 15.92
CA LYS A 121 -17.79 -10.55 15.76
C LYS A 121 -18.29 -10.83 14.35
N SER A 122 -17.55 -10.41 13.35
CA SER A 122 -17.67 -10.81 11.96
C SER A 122 -16.41 -10.44 11.19
N LYS A 123 -16.05 -11.24 10.17
CA LYS A 123 -14.92 -10.93 9.29
C LYS A 123 -15.06 -9.55 8.63
N THR A 124 -16.28 -9.19 8.23
CA THR A 124 -16.57 -7.88 7.63
C THR A 124 -16.24 -6.74 8.58
N LEU A 125 -16.58 -6.88 9.86
CA LEU A 125 -16.31 -5.85 10.87
C LEU A 125 -14.81 -5.71 11.15
N GLY A 126 -14.07 -6.83 11.20
CA GLY A 126 -12.63 -6.80 11.35
C GLY A 126 -11.92 -6.18 10.13
N ASP A 127 -12.40 -6.48 8.93
CA ASP A 127 -11.89 -5.85 7.71
C ASP A 127 -12.18 -4.35 7.68
N GLU A 128 -13.39 -3.94 8.10
CA GLU A 128 -13.75 -2.53 8.20
C GLU A 128 -12.89 -1.80 9.24
N TYR A 129 -12.61 -2.42 10.37
CA TYR A 129 -11.69 -1.85 11.36
C TYR A 129 -10.30 -1.60 10.79
N ARG A 130 -9.73 -2.59 10.06
CA ARG A 130 -8.44 -2.44 9.37
C ARG A 130 -8.46 -1.29 8.36
N ASP A 131 -9.50 -1.23 7.53
CA ASP A 131 -9.68 -0.16 6.55
C ASP A 131 -9.72 1.22 7.21
N GLN A 132 -10.45 1.34 8.33
CA GLN A 132 -10.55 2.60 9.07
C GLN A 132 -9.24 2.98 9.77
N VAL A 133 -8.48 2.00 10.30
CA VAL A 133 -7.15 2.25 10.86
C VAL A 133 -6.22 2.78 9.76
N PHE A 134 -6.18 2.15 8.60
CA PHE A 134 -5.36 2.62 7.47
C PHE A 134 -5.77 4.01 6.99
N ALA A 135 -7.06 4.28 6.89
CA ALA A 135 -7.58 5.59 6.46
C ALA A 135 -7.25 6.73 7.45
N ASN A 136 -7.07 6.40 8.73
CA ASN A 136 -6.79 7.36 9.79
C ASN A 136 -5.37 7.24 10.38
N GLN A 137 -4.48 6.46 9.74
CA GLN A 137 -3.18 6.08 10.25
C GLN A 137 -2.34 7.27 10.73
N THR A 138 -2.31 8.36 9.96
CA THR A 138 -1.55 9.57 10.29
C THR A 138 -2.04 10.28 11.56
N SER A 139 -3.28 10.02 11.97
CA SER A 139 -3.87 10.58 13.19
C SER A 139 -3.64 9.70 14.42
N ILE A 140 -3.24 8.44 14.22
CA ILE A 140 -2.96 7.48 15.29
C ILE A 140 -1.48 7.56 15.64
N THR A 141 -1.15 8.38 16.65
CA THR A 141 0.24 8.69 17.00
C THR A 141 0.80 7.81 18.14
N GLY A 142 -0.01 6.92 18.71
CA GLY A 142 0.41 6.05 19.81
C GLY A 142 -0.74 5.18 20.34
N LEU A 143 -0.43 4.35 21.32
CA LEU A 143 -1.37 3.38 21.91
C LEU A 143 -2.61 4.01 22.53
N ASP A 144 -2.48 5.16 23.17
CA ASP A 144 -3.58 5.91 23.76
C ASP A 144 -4.55 6.45 22.72
N VAL A 145 -4.02 6.98 21.60
CA VAL A 145 -4.84 7.44 20.47
C VAL A 145 -5.49 6.26 19.76
N LEU A 146 -4.78 5.14 19.59
CA LEU A 146 -5.34 3.90 19.06
C LEU A 146 -6.50 3.40 19.93
N ALA A 147 -6.35 3.43 21.26
CA ALA A 147 -7.40 3.01 22.19
C ALA A 147 -8.66 3.88 22.04
N GLN A 148 -8.51 5.20 21.96
CA GLN A 148 -9.61 6.13 21.71
C GLN A 148 -10.27 5.89 20.34
N PHE A 149 -9.47 5.68 19.30
CA PHE A 149 -9.94 5.33 17.97
C PHE A 149 -10.78 4.04 17.99
N THR A 150 -10.25 2.99 18.62
CA THR A 150 -10.93 1.69 18.76
C THR A 150 -12.26 1.81 19.51
N GLN A 151 -12.27 2.59 20.59
CA GLN A 151 -13.48 2.87 21.36
C GLN A 151 -14.53 3.59 20.50
N LYS A 152 -14.12 4.61 19.74
CA LYS A 152 -15.00 5.35 18.84
C LYS A 152 -15.55 4.46 17.73
N PHE A 153 -14.71 3.63 17.14
CA PHE A 153 -15.13 2.65 16.13
C PHE A 153 -16.20 1.69 16.68
N ALA A 154 -15.95 1.10 17.85
CA ALA A 154 -16.89 0.20 18.50
C ALA A 154 -18.22 0.88 18.81
N GLN A 155 -18.21 2.12 19.32
CA GLN A 155 -19.41 2.92 19.57
C GLN A 155 -20.21 3.19 18.30
N GLY A 156 -19.54 3.49 17.19
CA GLY A 156 -20.19 3.69 15.89
C GLY A 156 -20.95 2.45 15.39
N HIS A 157 -20.55 1.27 15.85
CA HIS A 157 -21.19 -0.02 15.54
C HIS A 157 -22.08 -0.54 16.66
N ASN A 158 -22.37 0.26 17.70
CA ASN A 158 -23.12 -0.14 18.90
C ASN A 158 -22.53 -1.37 19.61
N ILE A 159 -21.21 -1.48 19.67
CA ILE A 159 -20.49 -2.57 20.31
C ILE A 159 -19.83 -2.05 21.56
N ALA A 160 -20.07 -2.73 22.70
CA ALA A 160 -19.36 -2.46 23.94
C ALA A 160 -18.00 -3.19 23.91
N LEU A 161 -16.90 -2.44 24.11
CA LEU A 161 -15.59 -3.05 24.32
C LEU A 161 -15.50 -3.64 25.72
N PRO A 162 -14.86 -4.79 25.90
CA PRO A 162 -14.55 -5.33 27.22
C PRO A 162 -13.46 -4.50 27.90
N PHE A 163 -13.32 -4.65 29.20
CA PHE A 163 -12.22 -3.99 29.96
C PHE A 163 -10.83 -4.37 29.41
N ALA A 164 -10.66 -5.64 28.97
CA ALA A 164 -9.48 -6.11 28.27
C ALA A 164 -9.91 -6.86 27.01
N ILE A 165 -9.33 -6.51 25.87
CA ILE A 165 -9.67 -7.08 24.56
C ILE A 165 -9.20 -8.53 24.45
N ASP A 166 -8.04 -8.85 25.00
CA ASP A 166 -7.41 -10.20 24.93
C ASP A 166 -6.91 -10.66 26.30
N PRO A 167 -7.80 -10.89 27.28
CA PRO A 167 -7.38 -11.23 28.64
C PRO A 167 -6.67 -12.57 28.76
N GLN A 168 -6.84 -13.45 27.79
CA GLN A 168 -6.24 -14.81 27.77
C GLN A 168 -5.02 -14.90 26.84
N GLY A 169 -4.68 -13.84 26.14
CA GLY A 169 -3.55 -13.82 25.20
C GLY A 169 -3.76 -14.68 23.94
N LYS A 170 -5.02 -15.01 23.61
CA LYS A 170 -5.33 -15.82 22.42
C LYS A 170 -5.06 -15.04 21.14
N LEU A 171 -5.56 -13.78 21.07
CA LEU A 171 -5.44 -12.97 19.86
C LEU A 171 -4.00 -12.55 19.59
N ILE A 172 -3.25 -12.19 20.63
CA ILE A 172 -1.81 -11.93 20.48
C ILE A 172 -1.06 -13.18 20.01
N SER A 173 -1.49 -14.38 20.42
CA SER A 173 -0.87 -15.64 19.97
C SER A 173 -1.16 -15.89 18.50
N GLU A 174 -2.34 -15.52 17.99
CA GLU A 174 -2.70 -15.59 16.57
C GLU A 174 -1.88 -14.61 15.73
N VAL A 175 -1.71 -13.35 16.18
CA VAL A 175 -0.84 -12.37 15.51
C VAL A 175 0.62 -12.86 15.49
N LYS A 176 1.11 -13.42 16.60
CA LYS A 176 2.46 -14.00 16.64
C LYS A 176 2.63 -15.22 15.73
N ALA A 177 1.57 -16.01 15.54
CA ALA A 177 1.60 -17.12 14.60
C ALA A 177 1.72 -16.65 13.15
N ASP A 178 1.00 -15.59 12.76
CA ASP A 178 1.16 -14.97 11.45
C ASP A 178 2.56 -14.36 11.27
N TYR A 179 3.06 -13.66 12.28
CA TYR A 179 4.41 -13.11 12.27
C TYR A 179 5.46 -14.22 12.08
N ALA A 180 5.34 -15.32 12.84
CA ALA A 180 6.23 -16.47 12.70
C ALA A 180 6.10 -17.16 11.33
N LEU A 181 4.89 -17.20 10.76
CA LEU A 181 4.66 -17.67 9.38
C LEU A 181 5.42 -16.78 8.38
N GLY A 182 5.28 -15.47 8.49
CA GLY A 182 5.99 -14.52 7.63
C GLY A 182 7.51 -14.68 7.73
N GLN A 183 8.05 -14.84 8.95
CA GLN A 183 9.49 -15.09 9.13
C GLN A 183 9.94 -16.40 8.45
N ARG A 184 9.17 -17.50 8.54
CA ARG A 184 9.48 -18.74 7.83
C ARG A 184 9.45 -18.60 6.31
N ILE A 185 8.53 -17.77 5.79
CA ILE A 185 8.45 -17.48 4.35
C ILE A 185 9.64 -16.61 3.90
N GLY A 186 10.20 -15.79 4.78
CA GLY A 186 11.28 -14.87 4.47
C GLY A 186 10.83 -13.42 4.29
N ILE A 187 9.72 -13.01 4.98
CA ILE A 187 9.24 -11.63 4.94
C ILE A 187 10.22 -10.69 5.63
N GLU A 188 10.62 -9.63 4.95
CA GLU A 188 11.55 -8.62 5.46
C GLU A 188 10.92 -7.22 5.52
N HIS A 189 9.79 -7.01 4.82
CA HIS A 189 9.11 -5.71 4.73
C HIS A 189 7.60 -5.88 4.59
N THR A 190 6.87 -4.80 4.82
CA THR A 190 5.42 -4.71 4.60
C THR A 190 5.06 -3.51 3.71
N PRO A 191 4.02 -3.64 2.88
CA PRO A 191 3.31 -4.88 2.59
C PRO A 191 4.15 -5.81 1.73
N THR A 192 4.09 -7.13 1.99
CA THR A 192 4.53 -8.13 1.03
C THR A 192 3.30 -8.85 0.51
N ILE A 193 3.12 -8.85 -0.82
CA ILE A 193 1.87 -9.22 -1.48
C ILE A 193 2.15 -10.29 -2.53
N TRP A 194 1.35 -11.35 -2.55
CA TRP A 194 1.38 -12.36 -3.62
C TRP A 194 0.01 -12.58 -4.23
N VAL A 195 0.00 -12.87 -5.52
CA VAL A 195 -1.09 -13.58 -6.18
C VAL A 195 -0.73 -15.06 -6.14
N VAL A 196 -1.56 -15.86 -5.47
CA VAL A 196 -1.33 -17.30 -5.26
C VAL A 196 -2.36 -18.12 -6.01
N THR A 197 -1.96 -19.32 -6.48
CA THR A 197 -2.81 -20.19 -7.28
C THR A 197 -2.82 -21.63 -6.74
N ALA A 198 -3.94 -22.31 -6.96
CA ALA A 198 -4.07 -23.74 -6.68
C ALA A 198 -4.09 -24.49 -8.01
N ASN A 199 -3.24 -25.54 -8.13
CA ASN A 199 -3.21 -26.43 -9.29
C ASN A 199 -3.08 -25.68 -10.64
N SER A 200 -2.24 -24.63 -10.68
CA SER A 200 -1.97 -23.87 -11.91
C SER A 200 -1.00 -24.60 -12.83
N LYS A 201 -1.02 -24.24 -14.12
CA LYS A 201 0.01 -24.62 -15.10
C LYS A 201 1.25 -23.73 -15.00
N GLY A 202 1.11 -22.55 -14.40
CA GLY A 202 2.16 -21.57 -14.20
C GLY A 202 2.78 -21.66 -12.81
N ALA A 203 3.37 -20.54 -12.36
CA ALA A 203 3.92 -20.44 -11.03
C ALA A 203 2.79 -20.52 -9.97
N PRO A 204 2.99 -21.27 -8.85
CA PRO A 204 1.98 -21.38 -7.80
C PRO A 204 1.76 -20.07 -7.04
N PHE A 205 2.70 -19.14 -7.10
CA PHE A 205 2.61 -17.80 -6.55
C PHE A 205 3.50 -16.83 -7.33
N VAL A 206 3.10 -15.57 -7.37
CA VAL A 206 3.88 -14.46 -7.95
C VAL A 206 3.80 -13.29 -7.01
N GLU A 207 4.94 -12.73 -6.62
CA GLU A 207 5.00 -11.53 -5.80
C GLU A 207 4.62 -10.28 -6.59
N VAL A 208 3.82 -9.42 -5.98
CA VAL A 208 3.37 -8.14 -6.55
C VAL A 208 4.35 -7.05 -6.14
N VAL A 209 5.55 -7.08 -6.70
CA VAL A 209 6.58 -6.05 -6.45
C VAL A 209 6.15 -4.70 -7.04
N ASP A 210 5.59 -4.71 -8.24
CA ASP A 210 4.98 -3.54 -8.89
C ASP A 210 3.45 -3.64 -8.81
N ARG A 211 2.85 -2.85 -7.92
CA ARG A 211 1.40 -2.85 -7.70
C ARG A 211 0.57 -2.43 -8.91
N SER A 212 1.16 -1.70 -9.87
CA SER A 212 0.48 -1.38 -11.13
C SER A 212 0.15 -2.61 -11.97
N LYS A 213 0.86 -3.73 -11.74
CA LYS A 213 0.67 -5.01 -12.43
C LYS A 213 -0.29 -5.96 -11.71
N LEU A 214 -0.84 -5.58 -10.55
CA LEU A 214 -1.69 -6.47 -9.75
C LEU A 214 -2.82 -7.11 -10.57
N TYR A 215 -3.56 -6.33 -11.32
CA TYR A 215 -4.67 -6.83 -12.13
C TYR A 215 -4.19 -7.80 -13.21
N GLN A 216 -3.10 -7.48 -13.89
CA GLN A 216 -2.50 -8.36 -14.92
C GLN A 216 -2.07 -9.70 -14.30
N LEU A 217 -1.46 -9.69 -13.12
CA LEU A 217 -1.04 -10.90 -12.43
C LEU A 217 -2.24 -11.76 -11.99
N ILE A 218 -3.34 -11.14 -11.56
CA ILE A 218 -4.57 -11.85 -11.24
C ILE A 218 -5.19 -12.46 -12.51
N ASP A 219 -5.27 -11.71 -13.61
CA ASP A 219 -5.79 -12.20 -14.90
C ASP A 219 -5.01 -13.43 -15.37
N GLN A 220 -3.68 -13.38 -15.30
CA GLN A 220 -2.81 -14.49 -15.65
C GLN A 220 -3.04 -15.70 -14.73
N ALA A 221 -3.13 -15.48 -13.42
CA ALA A 221 -3.38 -16.55 -12.45
C ALA A 221 -4.74 -17.25 -12.69
N ILE A 222 -5.77 -16.47 -13.03
CA ILE A 222 -7.08 -17.01 -13.39
C ILE A 222 -6.99 -17.86 -14.67
N ALA A 223 -6.30 -17.36 -15.70
CA ALA A 223 -6.12 -18.10 -16.96
C ALA A 223 -5.37 -19.41 -16.73
N ASP A 224 -4.30 -19.40 -15.93
CA ASP A 224 -3.48 -20.58 -15.63
C ASP A 224 -4.24 -21.66 -14.85
N THR A 225 -5.22 -21.23 -14.03
CA THR A 225 -6.05 -22.15 -13.23
C THR A 225 -7.34 -22.59 -13.92
N ALA A 226 -7.76 -21.92 -15.00
CA ALA A 226 -9.04 -22.21 -15.69
C ALA A 226 -9.12 -23.64 -16.25
N SER A 227 -7.98 -24.20 -16.65
CA SER A 227 -7.86 -25.53 -17.23
C SER A 227 -7.48 -26.64 -16.22
N ALA A 228 -7.30 -26.29 -14.94
CA ALA A 228 -7.01 -27.23 -13.87
C ALA A 228 -8.29 -27.84 -13.25
N PRO A 229 -8.27 -29.10 -12.79
CA PRO A 229 -9.39 -29.67 -12.05
C PRO A 229 -9.72 -28.82 -10.82
N LYS A 230 -11.02 -28.65 -10.53
CA LYS A 230 -11.45 -27.95 -9.32
C LYS A 230 -10.85 -28.61 -8.09
N PRO A 231 -10.25 -27.87 -7.13
CA PRO A 231 -9.73 -28.45 -5.89
C PRO A 231 -10.82 -29.24 -5.20
N ALA A 232 -10.52 -30.49 -4.78
CA ALA A 232 -11.47 -31.30 -4.02
C ALA A 232 -11.79 -30.57 -2.72
N GLY A 233 -13.05 -30.14 -2.57
CA GLY A 233 -13.53 -29.51 -1.34
C GLY A 233 -13.22 -30.41 -0.15
N ALA A 234 -12.68 -29.83 0.94
CA ALA A 234 -12.47 -30.55 2.18
C ALA A 234 -13.79 -31.22 2.59
N LYS A 235 -13.81 -32.56 2.63
CA LYS A 235 -14.97 -33.30 3.15
C LYS A 235 -15.22 -32.81 4.57
N LYS A 236 -16.43 -32.30 4.79
CA LYS A 236 -16.92 -31.99 6.13
C LYS A 236 -16.76 -33.26 6.99
N PRO A 237 -16.11 -33.23 8.16
CA PRO A 237 -16.00 -34.42 8.99
C PRO A 237 -17.44 -34.83 9.34
N THR A 238 -17.82 -36.02 8.90
CA THR A 238 -19.04 -36.72 9.35
C THR A 238 -18.79 -37.14 10.78
N GLY A 239 -19.28 -36.35 11.73
CA GLY A 239 -19.33 -36.80 13.14
C GLY A 239 -20.18 -38.06 13.26
N LYS A 240 -19.56 -39.06 13.88
CA LYS A 240 -20.26 -40.14 14.58
C LYS A 240 -20.31 -39.80 16.03
#